data_1e61600b2db130bab145145604716e34
#
_entry.id   1e61600b2db130bab145145604716e34
#
_cell.length_a   1.000
_cell.length_b   1.000
_cell.length_c   1.000
_cell.angle_alpha   90.00
_cell.angle_beta   90.00
_cell.angle_gamma   90.00
#
_symmetry.space_group_name_H-M   'P 1'
#
loop_
_entity.id
_entity.type
_entity.pdbx_description
1 polymer ?
#
loop_
_entity_poly.entity_id
_entity_poly.type
_entity_poly.pdbx_seq_one_letter_code
_entity_poly.pdbx_strand_id
1 'polypeptide(L)'
;MKPALIAILSVLSVAACQRKAEGPPPPPPIGAPPPAPPQPAPTQASFIGRWAATADLCATGAWVFDTDRVSTAGEVGCRFGSVSPTPTGYLINASCTAEGPPQPKTFTLTMLGGTPPSMIVAGGPWSAPVTLHLCAG
;
A
#
# COMPACT_ATOMS: atom_id res chain seq x y z
N MET A 1 33.72 34.66 -47.47
CA MET A 1 32.49 35.39 -47.85
C MET A 1 31.89 34.72 -49.08
N LYS A 2 30.90 33.85 -48.91
CA LYS A 2 30.08 33.32 -50.01
C LYS A 2 28.65 33.08 -49.45
N PRO A 3 27.63 33.72 -50.01
CA PRO A 3 26.25 33.46 -49.61
C PRO A 3 25.72 32.22 -50.33
N ALA A 4 25.08 31.34 -49.60
CA ALA A 4 24.36 30.17 -50.13
C ALA A 4 22.90 30.55 -50.37
N LEU A 5 22.45 30.33 -51.62
CA LEU A 5 21.06 30.48 -52.03
C LEU A 5 20.17 29.38 -51.41
N ILE A 6 19.11 29.80 -50.80
CA ILE A 6 18.05 28.91 -50.31
C ILE A 6 16.96 28.83 -51.38
N ALA A 7 16.79 27.67 -52.00
CA ALA A 7 15.69 27.40 -52.93
C ALA A 7 14.46 26.94 -52.13
N ILE A 8 13.38 27.71 -52.26
CA ILE A 8 12.07 27.39 -51.65
C ILE A 8 11.29 26.53 -52.64
N LEU A 9 11.11 25.26 -52.35
CA LEU A 9 10.19 24.36 -53.06
C LEU A 9 8.79 24.44 -52.42
N SER A 10 7.86 25.05 -53.14
CA SER A 10 6.44 25.06 -52.78
C SER A 10 5.80 23.75 -53.21
N VAL A 11 5.35 22.95 -52.25
CA VAL A 11 4.58 21.73 -52.51
C VAL A 11 3.09 22.07 -52.44
N LEU A 12 2.41 21.99 -53.57
CA LEU A 12 0.95 22.06 -53.63
C LEU A 12 0.33 20.80 -53.07
N SER A 13 -0.32 20.89 -51.90
CA SER A 13 -1.08 19.80 -51.35
C SER A 13 -2.50 19.78 -51.95
N VAL A 14 -2.78 18.77 -52.75
CA VAL A 14 -4.12 18.47 -53.27
C VAL A 14 -4.97 17.84 -52.16
N ALA A 15 -5.93 18.58 -51.63
CA ALA A 15 -6.89 18.01 -50.67
C ALA A 15 -7.91 17.11 -51.40
N ALA A 16 -7.68 15.80 -51.37
CA ALA A 16 -8.68 14.82 -51.80
C ALA A 16 -9.73 14.68 -50.69
N CYS A 17 -10.94 15.18 -50.92
CA CYS A 17 -12.09 14.89 -50.09
C CYS A 17 -12.47 13.41 -50.22
N GLN A 18 -11.98 12.57 -49.31
CA GLN A 18 -12.49 11.21 -49.14
C GLN A 18 -13.83 11.29 -48.38
N ARG A 19 -14.94 11.09 -49.12
CA ARG A 19 -16.22 10.76 -48.51
C ARG A 19 -16.09 9.42 -47.84
N LYS A 20 -15.92 9.44 -46.52
CA LYS A 20 -15.99 8.24 -45.68
C LYS A 20 -17.43 7.70 -45.79
N ALA A 21 -17.57 6.54 -46.38
CA ALA A 21 -18.86 5.83 -46.41
C ALA A 21 -19.25 5.57 -44.95
N GLU A 22 -20.38 6.16 -44.56
CA GLU A 22 -21.01 5.94 -43.27
C GLU A 22 -21.51 4.49 -43.25
N GLY A 23 -20.77 3.63 -42.55
CA GLY A 23 -21.20 2.26 -42.28
C GLY A 23 -22.44 2.29 -41.37
N PRO A 24 -23.24 1.20 -41.39
CA PRO A 24 -24.41 1.13 -40.50
C PRO A 24 -23.99 1.36 -39.04
N PRO A 25 -24.82 2.06 -38.24
CA PRO A 25 -24.49 2.35 -36.85
C PRO A 25 -24.23 1.06 -36.10
N PRO A 26 -23.20 1.05 -35.23
CA PRO A 26 -22.91 -0.13 -34.42
C PRO A 26 -24.13 -0.45 -33.54
N PRO A 27 -24.42 -1.74 -33.29
CA PRO A 27 -25.51 -2.12 -32.40
C PRO A 27 -25.27 -1.49 -31.00
N PRO A 28 -26.33 -1.11 -30.29
CA PRO A 28 -26.21 -0.54 -28.97
C PRO A 28 -25.41 -1.49 -28.06
N PRO A 29 -24.49 -1.00 -27.22
CA PRO A 29 -23.75 -1.84 -26.32
C PRO A 29 -24.74 -2.61 -25.46
N ILE A 30 -24.61 -3.93 -25.46
CA ILE A 30 -25.33 -4.83 -24.56
C ILE A 30 -25.04 -4.30 -23.16
N GLY A 31 -26.08 -3.84 -22.43
CA GLY A 31 -25.93 -3.17 -21.16
C GLY A 31 -24.96 -3.95 -20.26
N ALA A 32 -23.92 -3.26 -19.81
CA ALA A 32 -23.04 -3.80 -18.80
C ALA A 32 -23.89 -4.25 -17.60
N PRO A 33 -23.63 -5.44 -17.03
CA PRO A 33 -24.34 -5.86 -15.82
C PRO A 33 -24.22 -4.74 -14.76
N PRO A 34 -25.29 -4.48 -13.99
CA PRO A 34 -25.25 -3.46 -12.96
C PRO A 34 -24.06 -3.70 -12.03
N PRO A 35 -23.38 -2.64 -11.58
CA PRO A 35 -22.27 -2.81 -10.63
C PRO A 35 -22.76 -3.64 -9.46
N ALA A 36 -21.98 -4.65 -9.10
CA ALA A 36 -22.27 -5.45 -7.92
C ALA A 36 -22.37 -4.52 -6.70
N PRO A 37 -23.35 -4.72 -5.80
CA PRO A 37 -23.45 -3.91 -4.59
C PRO A 37 -22.11 -3.94 -3.85
N PRO A 38 -21.69 -2.82 -3.23
CA PRO A 38 -20.45 -2.75 -2.48
C PRO A 38 -20.42 -3.89 -1.47
N GLN A 39 -19.48 -4.81 -1.61
CA GLN A 39 -19.26 -5.83 -0.59
C GLN A 39 -18.83 -5.11 0.69
N PRO A 40 -19.41 -5.45 1.86
CA PRO A 40 -18.91 -4.94 3.13
C PRO A 40 -17.40 -5.18 3.17
N ALA A 41 -16.63 -4.14 3.45
CA ALA A 41 -15.19 -4.29 3.65
C ALA A 41 -14.99 -5.36 4.72
N PRO A 42 -14.14 -6.37 4.51
CA PRO A 42 -13.87 -7.36 5.53
C PRO A 42 -13.46 -6.63 6.80
N THR A 43 -14.11 -6.93 7.92
CA THR A 43 -13.75 -6.38 9.22
C THR A 43 -12.33 -6.86 9.52
N GLN A 44 -11.34 -6.02 9.26
CA GLN A 44 -9.96 -6.35 9.54
C GLN A 44 -9.76 -6.49 11.04
N ALA A 45 -9.11 -7.57 11.45
CA ALA A 45 -8.73 -7.75 12.84
C ALA A 45 -7.83 -6.58 13.28
N SER A 46 -8.11 -6.00 14.44
CA SER A 46 -7.34 -4.89 14.97
C SER A 46 -5.91 -5.33 15.30
N PHE A 47 -4.93 -4.54 14.89
CA PHE A 47 -3.55 -4.72 15.33
C PHE A 47 -3.27 -4.05 16.68
N ILE A 48 -4.19 -3.22 17.18
CA ILE A 48 -4.01 -2.48 18.44
C ILE A 48 -4.01 -3.44 19.61
N GLY A 49 -3.03 -3.32 20.48
CA GLY A 49 -2.90 -4.16 21.66
C GLY A 49 -1.47 -4.50 22.03
N ARG A 50 -1.32 -5.45 22.93
CA ARG A 50 -0.04 -5.98 23.37
C ARG A 50 0.22 -7.31 22.66
N TRP A 51 1.38 -7.43 22.07
CA TRP A 51 1.75 -8.58 21.25
C TRP A 51 3.13 -9.08 21.63
N ALA A 52 3.35 -10.36 21.67
CA ALA A 52 4.63 -10.93 22.03
C ALA A 52 4.96 -12.15 21.17
N ALA A 53 6.26 -12.43 20.98
CA ALA A 53 6.73 -13.58 20.21
C ALA A 53 6.36 -14.91 20.91
N THR A 54 6.31 -14.90 22.24
CA THR A 54 5.92 -16.04 23.06
C THR A 54 5.07 -15.56 24.25
N ALA A 55 4.28 -16.44 24.84
CA ALA A 55 3.37 -16.08 25.92
C ALA A 55 4.09 -15.51 27.18
N ASP A 56 5.25 -16.04 27.50
CA ASP A 56 6.07 -15.57 28.61
C ASP A 56 6.58 -14.13 28.43
N LEU A 57 6.79 -13.71 27.19
CA LEU A 57 7.20 -12.34 26.87
C LEU A 57 6.07 -11.32 26.98
N CYS A 58 4.82 -11.75 27.16
CA CYS A 58 3.70 -10.82 27.34
C CYS A 58 3.87 -9.92 28.58
N ALA A 59 4.56 -10.38 29.61
CA ALA A 59 4.79 -9.58 30.81
C ALA A 59 5.92 -8.55 30.63
N THR A 60 7.02 -8.93 29.97
CA THR A 60 8.28 -8.17 29.98
C THR A 60 8.79 -7.76 28.62
N GLY A 61 8.37 -8.45 27.55
CA GLY A 61 8.88 -8.28 26.18
C GLY A 61 7.81 -7.94 25.14
N ALA A 62 6.61 -7.58 25.56
CA ALA A 62 5.54 -7.28 24.64
C ALA A 62 5.80 -6.02 23.82
N TRP A 63 5.45 -6.09 22.54
CA TRP A 63 5.30 -4.93 21.69
C TRP A 63 3.93 -4.33 21.92
N VAL A 64 3.85 -3.02 22.07
CA VAL A 64 2.60 -2.29 22.28
C VAL A 64 2.28 -1.51 21.03
N PHE A 65 1.19 -1.88 20.36
CA PHE A 65 0.66 -1.18 19.20
C PHE A 65 -0.52 -0.31 19.63
N ASP A 66 -0.41 0.98 19.40
CA ASP A 66 -1.47 1.98 19.50
C ASP A 66 -1.95 2.39 18.10
N THR A 67 -2.87 3.33 18.04
CA THR A 67 -3.41 3.87 16.77
C THR A 67 -2.35 4.63 15.95
N ASP A 68 -1.35 5.22 16.60
CA ASP A 68 -0.37 6.12 16.01
C ASP A 68 1.09 5.70 16.24
N ARG A 69 1.33 4.58 16.91
CA ARG A 69 2.69 4.14 17.23
C ARG A 69 2.80 2.67 17.58
N VAL A 70 4.02 2.17 17.52
CA VAL A 70 4.44 0.92 18.16
C VAL A 70 5.67 1.19 19.01
N SER A 71 5.73 0.55 20.16
CA SER A 71 6.90 0.47 21.03
C SER A 71 7.22 -0.99 21.36
N THR A 72 8.50 -1.33 21.37
CA THR A 72 8.97 -2.65 21.78
C THR A 72 9.57 -2.57 23.18
N ALA A 73 9.82 -3.72 23.80
CA ALA A 73 10.53 -3.76 25.10
C ALA A 73 12.00 -3.31 25.00
N GLY A 74 12.56 -3.28 23.77
CA GLY A 74 13.85 -2.66 23.48
C GLY A 74 13.72 -1.19 23.16
N GLU A 75 14.77 -0.63 22.55
CA GLU A 75 14.84 0.81 22.23
C GLU A 75 14.11 1.20 20.93
N VAL A 76 13.46 0.23 20.28
CA VAL A 76 12.74 0.51 19.03
C VAL A 76 11.37 1.10 19.32
N GLY A 77 11.13 2.31 18.82
CA GLY A 77 9.84 2.97 18.81
C GLY A 77 9.56 3.54 17.41
N CYS A 78 8.35 3.37 16.91
CA CYS A 78 7.94 3.95 15.63
C CYS A 78 6.65 4.76 15.81
N ARG A 79 6.65 5.99 15.32
CA ARG A 79 5.45 6.82 15.20
C ARG A 79 4.90 6.70 13.78
N PHE A 80 3.64 6.37 13.64
CA PHE A 80 2.99 6.16 12.35
C PHE A 80 2.69 7.49 11.66
N GLY A 81 3.09 7.61 10.40
CA GLY A 81 2.70 8.70 9.51
C GLY A 81 1.45 8.32 8.70
N SER A 82 1.34 7.04 8.32
CA SER A 82 0.13 6.51 7.69
C SER A 82 -0.04 5.02 7.97
N VAL A 83 -1.30 4.60 8.09
CA VAL A 83 -1.72 3.20 8.21
C VAL A 83 -2.69 2.92 7.08
N SER A 84 -2.32 2.07 6.14
CA SER A 84 -3.13 1.73 4.97
C SER A 84 -3.56 0.26 5.06
N PRO A 85 -4.88 -0.03 5.03
CA PRO A 85 -5.35 -1.41 5.03
C PRO A 85 -4.94 -2.12 3.74
N THR A 86 -4.64 -3.41 3.86
CA THR A 86 -4.35 -4.34 2.75
C THR A 86 -5.28 -5.53 2.84
N PRO A 87 -5.39 -6.40 1.84
CA PRO A 87 -6.24 -7.59 1.92
C PRO A 87 -5.93 -8.53 3.09
N THR A 88 -4.69 -8.51 3.60
CA THR A 88 -4.24 -9.42 4.67
C THR A 88 -3.83 -8.71 5.95
N GLY A 89 -3.94 -7.39 6.02
CA GLY A 89 -3.49 -6.64 7.20
C GLY A 89 -3.27 -5.16 6.91
N TYR A 90 -2.07 -4.65 7.17
CA TYR A 90 -1.77 -3.22 7.09
C TYR A 90 -0.39 -2.95 6.52
N LEU A 91 -0.28 -1.87 5.74
CA LEU A 91 0.99 -1.25 5.36
C LEU A 91 1.17 0.02 6.19
N ILE A 92 2.28 0.15 6.87
CA ILE A 92 2.55 1.27 7.77
C ILE A 92 3.80 2.01 7.31
N ASN A 93 3.67 3.32 7.10
CA ASN A 93 4.80 4.23 6.95
C ASN A 93 4.99 4.96 8.28
N ALA A 94 6.20 4.92 8.81
CA ALA A 94 6.50 5.42 10.14
C ALA A 94 7.86 6.12 10.21
N SER A 95 8.04 6.91 11.26
CA SER A 95 9.34 7.41 11.69
C SER A 95 9.77 6.60 12.90
N CYS A 96 10.85 5.83 12.73
CA CYS A 96 11.32 4.90 13.75
C CYS A 96 12.65 5.34 14.36
N THR A 97 12.78 5.15 15.68
CA THR A 97 14.03 5.26 16.43
C THR A 97 14.52 3.87 16.78
N ALA A 98 15.79 3.61 16.54
CA ALA A 98 16.55 2.45 17.01
C ALA A 98 18.00 2.89 17.12
N GLU A 99 18.50 3.12 18.31
CA GLU A 99 19.88 3.56 18.58
C GLU A 99 20.34 4.83 17.83
N GLY A 100 19.40 5.73 17.43
CA GLY A 100 19.75 6.93 16.68
C GLY A 100 18.58 7.86 16.42
N PRO A 101 18.80 8.92 15.62
CA PRO A 101 17.74 9.86 15.27
C PRO A 101 16.63 9.16 14.47
N PRO A 102 15.38 9.68 14.52
CA PRO A 102 14.25 9.11 13.79
C PRO A 102 14.54 8.94 12.29
N GLN A 103 14.25 7.77 11.75
CA GLN A 103 14.41 7.42 10.34
C GLN A 103 13.08 6.99 9.73
N PRO A 104 12.77 7.41 8.48
CA PRO A 104 11.59 6.90 7.78
C PRO A 104 11.73 5.41 7.51
N LYS A 105 10.70 4.64 7.86
CA LYS A 105 10.63 3.19 7.65
C LYS A 105 9.24 2.80 7.16
N THR A 106 9.19 1.73 6.38
CA THR A 106 7.94 1.11 5.96
C THR A 106 7.94 -0.35 6.40
N PHE A 107 6.84 -0.81 6.98
CA PHE A 107 6.66 -2.20 7.37
C PHE A 107 5.22 -2.66 7.17
N THR A 108 5.03 -3.96 7.13
CA THR A 108 3.74 -4.60 6.98
C THR A 108 3.35 -5.36 8.24
N LEU A 109 2.06 -5.34 8.54
CA LEU A 109 1.43 -6.23 9.51
C LEU A 109 0.55 -7.19 8.72
N THR A 110 0.88 -8.48 8.70
CA THR A 110 0.02 -9.52 8.15
C THR A 110 -0.74 -10.17 9.29
N MET A 111 -2.06 -9.97 9.32
CA MET A 111 -2.91 -10.52 10.37
C MET A 111 -3.20 -11.99 10.07
N LEU A 112 -2.85 -12.84 10.99
CA LEU A 112 -3.16 -14.27 10.97
C LEU A 112 -4.31 -14.53 11.93
N GLY A 113 -5.23 -15.38 11.55
CA GLY A 113 -6.29 -15.82 12.44
C GLY A 113 -5.72 -16.64 13.63
N GLY A 114 -6.61 -17.31 14.33
CA GLY A 114 -6.24 -18.21 15.42
C GLY A 114 -6.75 -17.74 16.78
N THR A 115 -6.47 -18.56 17.78
CA THR A 115 -6.83 -18.29 19.18
C THR A 115 -5.63 -18.69 20.05
N PRO A 116 -4.86 -17.73 20.57
CA PRO A 116 -4.99 -16.28 20.35
C PRO A 116 -4.66 -15.86 18.91
N PRO A 117 -5.14 -14.69 18.47
CA PRO A 117 -4.76 -14.12 17.18
C PRO A 117 -3.26 -13.92 17.10
N SER A 118 -2.72 -14.03 15.89
CA SER A 118 -1.30 -13.76 15.63
C SER A 118 -1.14 -12.82 14.42
N MET A 119 0.02 -12.20 14.33
CA MET A 119 0.40 -11.38 13.18
C MET A 119 1.89 -11.53 12.86
N ILE A 120 2.26 -11.28 11.60
CA ILE A 120 3.65 -11.17 11.18
C ILE A 120 3.96 -9.69 10.96
N VAL A 121 5.02 -9.21 11.58
CA VAL A 121 5.61 -7.88 11.33
C VAL A 121 6.82 -8.07 10.44
N ALA A 122 6.86 -7.42 9.28
CA ALA A 122 7.95 -7.55 8.32
C ALA A 122 8.41 -6.19 7.78
N GLY A 123 9.71 -5.98 7.72
CA GLY A 123 10.33 -4.71 7.31
C GLY A 123 10.58 -3.75 8.48
N GLY A 124 10.64 -2.43 8.19
CA GLY A 124 10.92 -1.42 9.20
C GLY A 124 12.35 -1.46 9.73
N PRO A 125 12.54 -1.26 11.04
CA PRO A 125 13.84 -1.34 11.67
C PRO A 125 14.29 -2.78 11.97
N TRP A 126 13.41 -3.77 11.77
CA TRP A 126 13.70 -5.18 12.05
C TRP A 126 14.31 -5.87 10.84
N SER A 127 15.40 -6.60 11.06
CA SER A 127 16.16 -7.27 9.99
C SER A 127 15.48 -8.53 9.44
N ALA A 128 14.54 -9.11 10.18
CA ALA A 128 13.80 -10.30 9.80
C ALA A 128 12.33 -10.19 10.22
N PRO A 129 11.41 -10.89 9.52
CA PRO A 129 10.01 -10.97 9.96
C PRO A 129 9.90 -11.58 11.36
N VAL A 130 8.99 -11.01 12.16
CA VAL A 130 8.70 -11.47 13.52
C VAL A 130 7.24 -11.88 13.60
N THR A 131 6.97 -13.09 14.08
CA THR A 131 5.61 -13.54 14.40
C THR A 131 5.30 -13.18 15.84
N LEU A 132 4.17 -12.49 16.03
CA LEU A 132 3.67 -12.05 17.33
C LEU A 132 2.30 -12.64 17.59
N HIS A 133 2.00 -12.95 18.85
CA HIS A 133 0.72 -13.42 19.34
C HIS A 133 0.10 -12.38 20.26
N LEU A 134 -1.20 -12.19 20.17
CA LEU A 134 -1.91 -11.26 21.04
C LEU A 134 -1.82 -11.75 22.49
N CYS A 135 -1.37 -10.89 23.38
CA CYS A 135 -1.34 -11.17 24.79
C CYS A 135 -2.75 -11.14 25.36
N ALA A 136 -3.10 -12.13 26.20
CA ALA A 136 -4.32 -12.07 26.99
C ALA A 136 -4.27 -10.85 27.91
N GLY A 137 -5.36 -10.07 27.95
CA GLY A 137 -5.52 -8.92 28.83
C GLY A 137 -5.79 -9.36 30.28
#